data_58365ffb68411cf1bbccee09c6646471
#
_entry.id   58365ffb68411cf1bbccee09c6646471
#
_cell.length_a   1.000
_cell.length_b   1.000
_cell.length_c   1.000
_cell.angle_alpha   90.00
_cell.angle_beta   90.00
_cell.angle_gamma   90.00
#
_symmetry.space_group_name_H-M   'P 1'
#
loop_
_entity.id
_entity.type
_entity.pdbx_description
1 polymer ?
#
loop_
_entity_poly.entity_id
_entity_poly.type
_entity_poly.pdbx_seq_one_letter_code
_entity_poly.pdbx_strand_id
1 'polypeptide(L)'
;MGAAEINLDTEPGLDEIRTAIPEGKPAWTENICWMMHDPNTGISLYAHLGRMQPDRTVWEGLSLIYLPNGEVLVNRNLGVSLSEAKTPEYNYRPVVPNKIWHYCFDGMAQRVNPQDLRRRAVADEPFEHVVYDLVFEGVQPVYNMHGSTLESEANHKTHLEQGGTLKGAIVIGGKRHEINCTAFRDHSVSERTFKTLELESWANCTFPSGRVFSILEVKRQEVQIMQGQVFRDGRIESLTASGVADLTSTAGEPYTGTIRLQVASGDVEIQYEVIDKQFVNFNLMRPLGLRPGIDIDNPGFMLAVQCPAKFTWDGEVGYGWLERVRPHKAELL
;
A
#
# COMPACT_ATOMS: atom_id res chain seq x y z
N MET A 1 -27.16 1.13 17.87
CA MET A 1 -26.08 1.73 18.68
C MET A 1 -25.40 2.71 17.75
N GLY A 2 -25.37 4.01 18.10
CA GLY A 2 -24.78 5.03 17.24
C GLY A 2 -23.28 4.77 17.14
N ALA A 3 -22.75 4.88 15.92
CA ALA A 3 -21.32 4.89 15.69
C ALA A 3 -20.72 6.06 16.51
N ALA A 4 -19.82 5.74 17.43
CA ALA A 4 -19.09 6.76 18.15
C ALA A 4 -18.28 7.56 17.10
N GLU A 5 -18.41 8.88 17.11
CA GLU A 5 -17.49 9.75 16.38
C GLU A 5 -16.08 9.46 16.89
N ILE A 6 -15.27 8.80 16.04
CA ILE A 6 -13.88 8.53 16.35
C ILE A 6 -13.15 9.87 16.12
N ASN A 7 -12.78 10.54 17.19
CA ASN A 7 -11.94 11.73 17.13
C ASN A 7 -10.48 11.28 16.94
N LEU A 8 -10.07 11.15 15.68
CA LEU A 8 -8.75 10.67 15.29
C LEU A 8 -7.63 11.72 15.38
N ASP A 9 -7.98 12.99 15.66
CA ASP A 9 -7.01 14.08 15.76
C ASP A 9 -6.18 14.08 17.04
N THR A 10 -6.45 13.18 18.00
CA THR A 10 -5.96 13.34 19.37
C THR A 10 -4.82 12.40 19.77
N GLU A 11 -4.40 11.45 18.94
CA GLU A 11 -3.39 10.48 19.39
C GLU A 11 -2.23 10.30 18.39
N PRO A 12 -1.23 11.21 18.46
CA PRO A 12 -0.06 11.18 17.57
C PRO A 12 0.75 9.87 17.69
N GLY A 13 0.76 9.23 18.84
CA GLY A 13 1.60 8.04 19.10
C GLY A 13 1.29 6.81 18.25
N LEU A 14 0.11 6.71 17.62
CA LEU A 14 -0.20 5.58 16.74
C LEU A 14 0.50 5.65 15.38
N ASP A 15 0.78 6.86 14.90
CA ASP A 15 1.45 7.08 13.61
C ASP A 15 2.98 7.20 13.74
N GLU A 16 3.52 6.99 14.93
CA GLU A 16 4.95 6.95 15.18
C GLU A 16 5.52 5.55 14.98
N ILE A 17 6.80 5.49 14.64
CA ILE A 17 7.54 4.23 14.53
C ILE A 17 7.60 3.54 15.88
N ARG A 18 7.24 2.26 15.94
CA ARG A 18 7.18 1.51 17.19
C ARG A 18 8.58 1.18 17.71
N THR A 19 8.95 1.73 18.84
CA THR A 19 10.22 1.40 19.52
C THR A 19 10.10 0.16 20.41
N ALA A 20 8.90 -0.13 20.93
CA ALA A 20 8.61 -1.32 21.72
C ALA A 20 7.97 -2.41 20.87
N ILE A 21 8.56 -3.59 20.87
CA ILE A 21 8.06 -4.78 20.20
C ILE A 21 7.35 -5.64 21.25
N PRO A 22 6.08 -6.01 21.06
CA PRO A 22 5.36 -6.82 22.02
C PRO A 22 6.01 -8.19 22.21
N GLU A 23 6.17 -8.61 23.47
CA GLU A 23 6.63 -9.96 23.78
C GLU A 23 5.59 -11.02 23.37
N GLY A 24 6.06 -12.20 23.01
CA GLY A 24 5.20 -13.33 22.68
C GLY A 24 4.44 -13.20 21.35
N LYS A 25 4.79 -12.23 20.50
CA LYS A 25 4.17 -11.98 19.20
C LYS A 25 5.11 -12.33 18.03
N PRO A 26 5.34 -13.62 17.70
CA PRO A 26 6.35 -14.04 16.73
C PRO A 26 6.09 -13.56 15.31
N ALA A 27 4.83 -13.32 14.96
CA ALA A 27 4.42 -12.84 13.64
C ALA A 27 4.14 -11.34 13.59
N TRP A 28 4.60 -10.59 14.61
CA TRP A 28 4.43 -9.15 14.64
C TRP A 28 5.21 -8.47 13.52
N THR A 29 4.56 -7.50 12.89
CA THR A 29 5.12 -6.72 11.78
C THR A 29 4.76 -5.25 11.94
N GLU A 30 5.57 -4.39 11.36
CA GLU A 30 5.26 -2.98 11.15
C GLU A 30 5.59 -2.62 9.72
N ASN A 31 4.66 -1.96 9.03
CA ASN A 31 4.79 -1.64 7.62
C ASN A 31 4.34 -0.22 7.36
N ILE A 32 5.07 0.46 6.51
CA ILE A 32 4.74 1.77 5.96
C ILE A 32 4.67 1.60 4.45
N CYS A 33 3.49 1.80 3.91
CA CYS A 33 3.22 1.76 2.48
C CYS A 33 2.75 3.13 2.00
N TRP A 34 3.14 3.51 0.80
CA TRP A 34 2.52 4.63 0.13
C TRP A 34 2.58 4.45 -1.39
N MET A 35 1.61 5.05 -2.05
CA MET A 35 1.44 4.89 -3.48
C MET A 35 0.90 6.17 -4.11
N MET A 36 1.29 6.38 -5.36
CA MET A 36 0.84 7.51 -6.16
C MET A 36 0.83 7.18 -7.65
N HIS A 37 0.04 7.94 -8.40
CA HIS A 37 0.18 8.14 -9.84
C HIS A 37 0.10 9.62 -10.14
N ASP A 38 1.09 10.17 -10.82
CA ASP A 38 1.06 11.55 -11.29
C ASP A 38 0.69 11.58 -12.77
N PRO A 39 -0.53 12.03 -13.12
CA PRO A 39 -0.98 12.07 -14.51
C PRO A 39 -0.20 13.05 -15.39
N ASN A 40 0.53 14.01 -14.81
CA ASN A 40 1.32 14.97 -15.57
C ASN A 40 2.63 14.36 -16.06
N THR A 41 3.26 13.53 -15.25
CA THR A 41 4.52 12.83 -15.59
C THR A 41 4.28 11.44 -16.15
N GLY A 42 3.11 10.85 -15.90
CA GLY A 42 2.79 9.45 -16.18
C GLY A 42 3.54 8.45 -15.29
N ILE A 43 4.21 8.93 -14.23
CA ILE A 43 4.94 8.08 -13.29
C ILE A 43 3.98 7.59 -12.21
N SER A 44 4.00 6.27 -11.96
CA SER A 44 3.39 5.71 -10.75
C SER A 44 4.46 5.15 -9.83
N LEU A 45 4.19 5.15 -8.52
CA LEU A 45 5.12 4.61 -7.56
C LEU A 45 4.35 3.87 -6.46
N TYR A 46 4.79 2.65 -6.17
CA TYR A 46 4.47 1.88 -4.98
C TYR A 46 5.75 1.75 -4.16
N ALA A 47 5.69 2.13 -2.90
CA ALA A 47 6.81 2.00 -2.00
C ALA A 47 6.38 1.38 -0.68
N HIS A 48 7.16 0.44 -0.21
CA HIS A 48 6.95 -0.29 1.02
C HIS A 48 8.25 -0.31 1.83
N LEU A 49 8.13 0.00 3.10
CA LEU A 49 9.21 -0.14 4.07
C LEU A 49 8.65 -0.84 5.30
N GLY A 50 9.08 -2.07 5.54
CA GLY A 50 8.52 -2.89 6.60
C GLY A 50 9.57 -3.67 7.37
N ARG A 51 9.26 -4.00 8.61
CA ARG A 51 10.04 -4.93 9.44
C ARG A 51 9.20 -6.15 9.76
N MET A 52 9.44 -7.19 8.99
CA MET A 52 8.68 -8.45 9.02
C MET A 52 9.56 -9.64 9.32
N GLN A 53 10.83 -9.38 9.62
CA GLN A 53 11.82 -10.40 9.90
C GLN A 53 11.73 -10.91 11.34
N PRO A 54 12.25 -12.07 11.65
CA PRO A 54 12.46 -12.51 13.03
C PRO A 54 13.24 -11.50 13.85
N ASP A 55 14.25 -10.87 13.26
CA ASP A 55 14.93 -9.71 13.85
C ASP A 55 14.15 -8.43 13.49
N ARG A 56 13.47 -7.87 14.47
CA ARG A 56 12.60 -6.68 14.36
C ARG A 56 13.35 -5.37 14.19
N THR A 57 14.65 -5.37 14.24
CA THR A 57 15.50 -4.21 13.92
C THR A 57 15.79 -4.11 12.42
N VAL A 58 15.51 -5.18 11.66
CA VAL A 58 15.77 -5.24 10.21
C VAL A 58 14.55 -4.72 9.44
N TRP A 59 14.76 -3.63 8.72
CA TRP A 59 13.81 -3.07 7.77
C TRP A 59 14.10 -3.57 6.36
N GLU A 60 13.05 -3.90 5.63
CA GLU A 60 13.09 -4.25 4.21
C GLU A 60 12.38 -3.18 3.40
N GLY A 61 13.11 -2.56 2.47
CA GLY A 61 12.60 -1.59 1.52
C GLY A 61 12.33 -2.22 0.16
N LEU A 62 11.21 -1.82 -0.45
CA LEU A 62 10.82 -2.15 -1.82
C LEU A 62 10.24 -0.90 -2.50
N SER A 63 10.67 -0.61 -3.72
CA SER A 63 10.00 0.33 -4.62
C SER A 63 9.75 -0.27 -5.99
N LEU A 64 8.57 0.00 -6.53
CA LEU A 64 8.20 -0.22 -7.92
C LEU A 64 7.86 1.14 -8.52
N ILE A 65 8.66 1.62 -9.47
CA ILE A 65 8.44 2.88 -10.16
C ILE A 65 8.07 2.56 -11.61
N TYR A 66 6.82 2.80 -11.95
CA TYR A 66 6.26 2.56 -13.28
C TYR A 66 6.51 3.77 -14.14
N LEU A 67 7.11 3.58 -15.30
CA LEU A 67 7.46 4.64 -16.22
C LEU A 67 6.43 4.75 -17.35
N PRO A 68 6.25 5.95 -17.95
CA PRO A 68 5.28 6.15 -19.03
C PRO A 68 5.51 5.29 -20.28
N ASN A 69 6.75 4.81 -20.46
CA ASN A 69 7.10 3.93 -21.58
C ASN A 69 6.82 2.44 -21.30
N GLY A 70 6.20 2.11 -20.16
CA GLY A 70 5.87 0.75 -19.74
C GLY A 70 7.02 -0.01 -19.09
N GLU A 71 8.19 0.59 -18.89
CA GLU A 71 9.26 -0.01 -18.08
C GLU A 71 9.02 0.22 -16.58
N VAL A 72 9.66 -0.59 -15.75
CA VAL A 72 9.59 -0.47 -14.30
C VAL A 72 10.99 -0.41 -13.71
N LEU A 73 11.20 0.51 -12.78
CA LEU A 73 12.40 0.52 -11.96
C LEU A 73 12.09 -0.16 -10.62
N VAL A 74 12.94 -1.09 -10.24
CA VAL A 74 12.77 -1.91 -9.04
C VAL A 74 13.96 -1.72 -8.12
N ASN A 75 13.70 -1.38 -6.87
CA ASN A 75 14.71 -1.41 -5.81
C ASN A 75 14.26 -2.28 -4.65
N ARG A 76 15.20 -2.96 -4.03
CA ARG A 76 15.06 -3.70 -2.79
C ARG A 76 16.33 -3.57 -1.97
N ASN A 77 16.19 -3.29 -0.68
CA ASN A 77 17.34 -3.30 0.22
C ASN A 77 16.95 -3.64 1.66
N LEU A 78 17.95 -3.84 2.49
CA LEU A 78 17.82 -4.07 3.92
C LEU A 78 18.59 -3.02 4.70
N GLY A 79 18.06 -2.66 5.86
CA GLY A 79 18.75 -1.80 6.82
C GLY A 79 18.43 -2.20 8.26
N VAL A 80 19.22 -1.73 9.18
CA VAL A 80 19.03 -1.99 10.63
C VAL A 80 18.73 -0.68 11.32
N SER A 81 17.56 -0.60 11.95
CA SER A 81 17.16 0.53 12.79
C SER A 81 16.08 0.08 13.78
N LEU A 82 16.20 0.52 15.03
CA LEU A 82 15.18 0.24 16.04
C LEU A 82 14.06 1.29 16.06
N SER A 83 14.41 2.55 15.88
CA SER A 83 13.53 3.70 16.13
C SER A 83 13.14 4.51 14.89
N GLU A 84 13.67 4.15 13.73
CA GLU A 84 13.43 4.86 12.48
C GLU A 84 13.02 3.88 11.38
N ALA A 85 12.08 4.26 10.55
CA ALA A 85 11.76 3.52 9.33
C ALA A 85 12.83 3.85 8.26
N LYS A 86 13.91 3.07 8.26
CA LYS A 86 15.13 3.42 7.53
C LYS A 86 15.91 2.20 7.08
N THR A 87 16.46 2.33 5.88
CA THR A 87 17.57 1.52 5.36
C THR A 87 18.68 2.46 4.87
N PRO A 88 19.80 1.97 4.33
CA PRO A 88 20.81 2.86 3.72
C PRO A 88 20.25 3.78 2.63
N GLU A 89 19.24 3.36 1.89
CA GLU A 89 18.66 4.10 0.75
C GLU A 89 17.31 4.74 1.06
N TYR A 90 16.52 4.17 1.96
CA TYR A 90 15.20 4.67 2.35
C TYR A 90 15.25 5.40 3.70
N ASN A 91 14.51 6.49 3.80
CA ASN A 91 14.26 7.19 5.07
C ASN A 91 12.83 7.77 5.06
N TYR A 92 11.91 7.09 5.77
CA TYR A 92 10.53 7.50 5.88
C TYR A 92 10.25 7.95 7.30
N ARG A 93 9.77 9.17 7.44
CA ARG A 93 9.56 9.76 8.77
C ARG A 93 8.27 10.58 8.84
N PRO A 94 7.52 10.46 9.93
CA PRO A 94 6.46 11.41 10.25
C PRO A 94 7.11 12.75 10.65
N VAL A 95 6.78 13.81 9.90
CA VAL A 95 7.20 15.18 10.23
C VAL A 95 6.21 15.77 11.22
N VAL A 96 4.93 15.54 10.96
CA VAL A 96 3.82 15.83 11.87
C VAL A 96 2.98 14.54 11.89
N PRO A 97 3.00 13.78 12.98
CA PRO A 97 2.22 12.56 13.10
C PRO A 97 0.76 12.77 12.72
N ASN A 98 0.13 11.79 12.08
CA ASN A 98 -1.22 11.84 11.52
C ASN A 98 -1.45 12.85 10.39
N LYS A 99 -0.44 13.62 9.97
CA LYS A 99 -0.66 14.71 9.01
C LYS A 99 0.40 14.79 7.92
N ILE A 100 1.68 14.85 8.26
CA ILE A 100 2.76 15.11 7.31
C ILE A 100 3.82 14.03 7.42
N TRP A 101 4.12 13.39 6.30
CA TRP A 101 5.21 12.45 6.16
C TRP A 101 6.22 12.92 5.13
N HIS A 102 7.49 12.60 5.36
CA HIS A 102 8.58 12.83 4.42
C HIS A 102 9.15 11.49 3.97
N TYR A 103 9.13 11.28 2.67
CA TYR A 103 9.60 10.05 2.01
C TYR A 103 10.84 10.37 1.18
N CYS A 104 11.99 9.86 1.62
CA CYS A 104 13.25 10.02 0.92
C CYS A 104 13.77 8.66 0.46
N PHE A 105 14.36 8.66 -0.70
CA PHE A 105 15.10 7.54 -1.27
C PHE A 105 16.28 8.09 -2.07
N ASP A 106 17.44 7.47 -1.94
CA ASP A 106 18.62 7.73 -2.74
C ASP A 106 19.36 6.41 -2.96
N GLY A 107 19.22 5.82 -4.15
CA GLY A 107 19.75 4.48 -4.39
C GLY A 107 19.71 4.04 -5.85
N MET A 108 20.14 2.82 -6.06
CA MET A 108 20.15 2.18 -7.38
C MET A 108 18.90 1.32 -7.56
N ALA A 109 18.17 1.57 -8.64
CA ALA A 109 17.03 0.78 -9.04
C ALA A 109 17.32 0.04 -10.34
N GLN A 110 16.88 -1.20 -10.43
CA GLN A 110 17.04 -2.02 -11.62
C GLN A 110 15.95 -1.71 -12.63
N ARG A 111 16.33 -1.39 -13.87
CA ARG A 111 15.39 -1.13 -14.96
C ARG A 111 14.94 -2.45 -15.58
N VAL A 112 13.67 -2.73 -15.55
CA VAL A 112 13.11 -4.03 -15.88
C VAL A 112 12.00 -3.91 -16.90
N ASN A 113 11.99 -4.86 -17.84
CA ASN A 113 10.83 -5.06 -18.70
C ASN A 113 9.72 -5.81 -17.92
N PRO A 114 8.46 -5.33 -17.91
CA PRO A 114 7.34 -5.97 -17.22
C PRO A 114 7.13 -7.45 -17.61
N GLN A 115 7.42 -7.83 -18.85
CA GLN A 115 7.29 -9.22 -19.29
C GLN A 115 8.30 -10.16 -18.62
N ASP A 116 9.48 -9.63 -18.27
CA ASP A 116 10.49 -10.42 -17.57
C ASP A 116 10.14 -10.58 -16.09
N LEU A 117 9.52 -9.56 -15.47
CA LEU A 117 8.95 -9.66 -14.13
C LEU A 117 7.85 -10.73 -14.01
N ARG A 118 7.11 -11.00 -15.09
CA ARG A 118 6.12 -12.08 -15.12
C ARG A 118 6.73 -13.47 -15.17
N ARG A 119 8.00 -13.60 -15.53
CA ARG A 119 8.66 -14.90 -15.74
C ARG A 119 9.66 -15.22 -14.66
N ARG A 120 10.34 -14.22 -14.11
CA ARG A 120 11.39 -14.36 -13.09
C ARG A 120 11.59 -13.06 -12.31
N ALA A 121 12.11 -13.21 -11.09
CA ALA A 121 12.84 -12.13 -10.45
C ALA A 121 14.12 -11.85 -11.28
N VAL A 122 14.35 -10.61 -11.59
CA VAL A 122 15.36 -10.15 -12.55
C VAL A 122 16.77 -10.29 -11.99
N ALA A 123 17.72 -10.72 -12.80
CA ALA A 123 19.11 -10.94 -12.39
C ALA A 123 20.12 -9.95 -13.01
N ASP A 124 20.01 -9.61 -14.29
CA ASP A 124 21.11 -8.99 -15.05
C ASP A 124 20.73 -7.69 -15.79
N GLU A 125 19.66 -7.03 -15.37
CA GLU A 125 19.22 -5.78 -16.00
C GLU A 125 20.03 -4.56 -15.52
N PRO A 126 20.14 -3.49 -16.35
CA PRO A 126 20.91 -2.32 -15.99
C PRO A 126 20.33 -1.59 -14.78
N PHE A 127 21.23 -1.09 -13.93
CA PHE A 127 20.85 -0.25 -12.80
C PHE A 127 20.85 1.22 -13.21
N GLU A 128 19.97 1.97 -12.59
CA GLU A 128 19.85 3.42 -12.76
C GLU A 128 19.76 4.09 -11.39
N HIS A 129 20.45 5.20 -11.21
CA HIS A 129 20.37 5.99 -9.99
C HIS A 129 19.04 6.71 -9.93
N VAL A 130 18.35 6.52 -8.83
CA VAL A 130 17.05 7.14 -8.54
C VAL A 130 17.13 7.87 -7.21
N VAL A 131 16.62 9.09 -7.20
CA VAL A 131 16.41 9.85 -5.95
C VAL A 131 14.96 10.31 -5.93
N TYR A 132 14.30 10.15 -4.81
CA TYR A 132 13.08 10.90 -4.56
C TYR A 132 13.10 11.59 -3.19
N ASP A 133 12.54 12.77 -3.19
CA ASP A 133 12.36 13.63 -2.01
C ASP A 133 10.95 14.18 -2.08
N LEU A 134 10.05 13.60 -1.29
CA LEU A 134 8.61 13.76 -1.42
C LEU A 134 7.97 14.02 -0.06
N VAL A 135 7.10 15.01 0.00
CA VAL A 135 6.32 15.36 1.19
C VAL A 135 4.85 14.99 0.93
N PHE A 136 4.33 14.14 1.78
CA PHE A 136 2.91 13.80 1.84
C PHE A 136 2.22 14.69 2.87
N GLU A 137 1.06 15.23 2.51
CA GLU A 137 0.15 15.94 3.42
C GLU A 137 -1.26 15.35 3.34
N GLY A 138 -1.76 14.83 4.47
CA GLY A 138 -3.09 14.26 4.56
C GLY A 138 -4.20 15.27 4.31
N VAL A 139 -5.18 14.93 3.47
CA VAL A 139 -6.37 15.73 3.18
C VAL A 139 -7.55 15.41 4.10
N GLN A 140 -7.42 14.35 4.87
CA GLN A 140 -8.41 13.86 5.82
C GLN A 140 -7.73 13.45 7.13
N PRO A 141 -8.46 13.29 8.25
CA PRO A 141 -7.96 12.59 9.43
C PRO A 141 -7.53 11.17 9.09
N VAL A 142 -6.59 10.63 9.84
CA VAL A 142 -6.17 9.23 9.70
C VAL A 142 -7.34 8.31 10.05
N TYR A 143 -7.61 7.32 9.22
CA TYR A 143 -8.57 6.26 9.47
C TYR A 143 -7.87 5.02 10.01
N ASN A 144 -8.30 4.49 11.17
CA ASN A 144 -7.79 3.23 11.69
C ASN A 144 -8.79 2.10 11.41
N MET A 145 -8.43 1.17 10.54
CA MET A 145 -9.27 0.03 10.18
C MET A 145 -9.62 -0.88 11.36
N HIS A 146 -8.84 -0.85 12.44
CA HIS A 146 -9.04 -1.74 13.60
C HIS A 146 -9.84 -1.11 14.75
N GLY A 147 -10.56 -0.01 14.47
CA GLY A 147 -11.42 0.63 15.45
C GLY A 147 -10.73 1.72 16.27
N SER A 148 -11.21 1.93 17.50
CA SER A 148 -10.68 3.00 18.36
C SER A 148 -9.22 2.74 18.76
N THR A 149 -8.51 3.80 19.09
CA THR A 149 -7.15 3.75 19.60
C THR A 149 -7.00 2.81 20.80
N LEU A 150 -7.93 2.86 21.74
CA LEU A 150 -7.90 2.00 22.94
C LEU A 150 -7.99 0.51 22.59
N GLU A 151 -8.85 0.16 21.63
CA GLU A 151 -8.96 -1.23 21.15
C GLU A 151 -7.70 -1.65 20.40
N SER A 152 -7.12 -0.74 19.62
CA SER A 152 -5.90 -0.99 18.87
C SER A 152 -4.70 -1.16 19.78
N GLU A 153 -4.56 -0.34 20.81
CA GLU A 153 -3.49 -0.44 21.80
C GLU A 153 -3.60 -1.75 22.62
N ALA A 154 -4.78 -2.08 23.11
CA ALA A 154 -5.01 -3.31 23.86
C ALA A 154 -4.67 -4.57 23.05
N ASN A 155 -4.85 -4.54 21.74
CA ASN A 155 -4.57 -5.65 20.84
C ASN A 155 -3.22 -5.54 20.13
N HIS A 156 -2.44 -4.48 20.37
CA HIS A 156 -1.19 -4.17 19.64
C HIS A 156 -1.38 -4.20 18.12
N LYS A 157 -2.50 -3.67 17.64
CA LYS A 157 -2.92 -3.78 16.25
C LYS A 157 -3.44 -2.46 15.74
N THR A 158 -2.77 -1.90 14.74
CA THR A 158 -3.21 -0.70 14.02
C THR A 158 -3.12 -0.93 12.52
N HIS A 159 -4.00 -0.29 11.77
CA HIS A 159 -3.90 -0.18 10.33
C HIS A 159 -4.43 1.21 9.96
N LEU A 160 -3.49 2.15 9.91
CA LEU A 160 -3.77 3.55 9.68
C LEU A 160 -3.73 3.83 8.19
N GLU A 161 -4.81 4.38 7.66
CA GLU A 161 -4.92 4.78 6.26
C GLU A 161 -5.23 6.25 6.12
N GLN A 162 -4.66 6.88 5.10
CA GLN A 162 -4.88 8.29 4.85
C GLN A 162 -4.69 8.64 3.38
N GLY A 163 -5.69 9.31 2.80
CA GLY A 163 -5.56 10.01 1.54
C GLY A 163 -4.88 11.37 1.72
N GLY A 164 -4.12 11.79 0.73
CA GLY A 164 -3.38 13.04 0.80
C GLY A 164 -2.90 13.56 -0.54
N THR A 165 -2.10 14.62 -0.48
CA THR A 165 -1.33 15.15 -1.60
C THR A 165 0.14 14.83 -1.42
N LEU A 166 0.85 14.65 -2.53
CA LEU A 166 2.28 14.37 -2.56
C LEU A 166 2.99 15.40 -3.43
N LYS A 167 4.04 16.04 -2.90
CA LYS A 167 4.80 17.07 -3.58
C LYS A 167 6.28 16.85 -3.41
N GLY A 168 7.05 17.20 -4.44
CA GLY A 168 8.50 17.12 -4.46
C GLY A 168 9.04 16.75 -5.82
N ALA A 169 10.07 15.91 -5.87
CA ALA A 169 10.64 15.47 -7.13
C ALA A 169 11.12 14.02 -7.09
N ILE A 170 11.10 13.41 -8.26
CA ILE A 170 11.79 12.15 -8.54
C ILE A 170 12.85 12.43 -9.61
N VAL A 171 14.10 12.04 -9.34
CA VAL A 171 15.21 12.11 -10.28
C VAL A 171 15.56 10.71 -10.73
N ILE A 172 15.54 10.47 -12.03
CA ILE A 172 15.82 9.16 -12.63
C ILE A 172 16.93 9.34 -13.67
N GLY A 173 18.08 8.72 -13.45
CA GLY A 173 19.22 8.86 -14.35
C GLY A 173 19.67 10.32 -14.59
N GLY A 174 19.55 11.15 -13.56
CA GLY A 174 19.83 12.59 -13.63
C GLY A 174 18.70 13.46 -14.19
N LYS A 175 17.63 12.87 -14.73
CA LYS A 175 16.46 13.62 -15.19
C LYS A 175 15.49 13.85 -14.05
N ARG A 176 15.18 15.11 -13.75
CA ARG A 176 14.27 15.53 -12.70
C ARG A 176 12.81 15.57 -13.21
N HIS A 177 11.91 14.99 -12.43
CA HIS A 177 10.47 15.01 -12.62
C HIS A 177 9.83 15.66 -11.40
N GLU A 178 9.15 16.79 -11.59
CA GLU A 178 8.37 17.42 -10.53
C GLU A 178 7.10 16.63 -10.29
N ILE A 179 6.82 16.32 -9.02
CA ILE A 179 5.66 15.57 -8.59
C ILE A 179 4.73 16.50 -7.83
N ASN A 180 3.46 16.52 -8.24
CA ASN A 180 2.39 17.23 -7.56
C ASN A 180 1.06 16.53 -7.87
N CYS A 181 0.73 15.54 -7.08
CA CYS A 181 -0.42 14.68 -7.31
C CYS A 181 -1.13 14.31 -6.01
N THR A 182 -2.25 13.61 -6.13
CA THR A 182 -2.86 12.89 -4.99
C THR A 182 -2.10 11.60 -4.72
N ALA A 183 -2.12 11.16 -3.47
CA ALA A 183 -1.47 9.95 -3.01
C ALA A 183 -2.28 9.29 -1.89
N PHE A 184 -1.91 8.08 -1.56
CA PHE A 184 -2.46 7.35 -0.43
C PHE A 184 -1.34 6.69 0.36
N ARG A 185 -1.50 6.60 1.69
CA ARG A 185 -0.55 5.91 2.56
C ARG A 185 -1.24 4.98 3.54
N ASP A 186 -0.50 3.97 3.98
CA ASP A 186 -0.82 3.18 5.15
C ASP A 186 0.36 3.10 6.12
N HIS A 187 0.03 2.94 7.41
CA HIS A 187 0.98 2.54 8.44
C HIS A 187 0.32 1.46 9.29
N SER A 188 0.77 0.25 9.15
CA SER A 188 0.15 -0.91 9.78
C SER A 188 1.08 -1.62 10.75
N VAL A 189 0.53 -1.96 11.93
CA VAL A 189 1.20 -2.74 12.98
C VAL A 189 0.29 -3.89 13.36
N SER A 190 0.73 -5.12 13.21
CA SER A 190 -0.09 -6.29 13.58
C SER A 190 0.72 -7.58 13.58
N GLU A 191 0.17 -8.63 14.19
CA GLU A 191 0.59 -9.98 13.84
C GLU A 191 -0.02 -10.40 12.50
N ARG A 192 0.81 -10.88 11.59
CA ARG A 192 0.34 -11.33 10.27
C ARG A 192 0.55 -12.82 10.08
N THR A 193 -0.50 -13.49 9.59
CA THR A 193 -0.43 -14.87 9.12
C THR A 193 -1.12 -14.99 7.78
N PHE A 194 -0.45 -15.63 6.84
CA PHE A 194 -0.99 -15.89 5.50
C PHE A 194 -1.43 -17.36 5.30
N LYS A 195 -1.30 -18.20 6.33
CA LYS A 195 -1.56 -19.65 6.22
C LYS A 195 -2.97 -19.99 5.74
N THR A 196 -3.95 -19.15 6.08
CA THR A 196 -5.36 -19.37 5.72
C THR A 196 -5.87 -18.37 4.72
N LEU A 197 -5.03 -17.47 4.21
CA LEU A 197 -5.42 -16.45 3.25
C LEU A 197 -5.73 -17.11 1.90
N GLU A 198 -6.92 -16.84 1.37
CA GLU A 198 -7.33 -17.25 0.02
C GLU A 198 -7.26 -16.09 -0.96
N LEU A 199 -7.66 -14.91 -0.50
CA LEU A 199 -7.65 -13.69 -1.28
C LEU A 199 -7.60 -12.48 -0.35
N GLU A 200 -6.81 -11.49 -0.72
CA GLU A 200 -6.88 -10.14 -0.19
C GLU A 200 -7.01 -9.18 -1.38
N SER A 201 -7.89 -8.22 -1.27
CA SER A 201 -8.03 -7.14 -2.25
C SER A 201 -8.06 -5.83 -1.50
N TRP A 202 -7.21 -4.92 -1.89
CA TRP A 202 -7.13 -3.58 -1.34
C TRP A 202 -7.25 -2.56 -2.48
N ALA A 203 -8.17 -1.62 -2.34
CA ALA A 203 -8.31 -0.54 -3.29
C ALA A 203 -8.46 0.79 -2.55
N ASN A 204 -7.83 1.83 -3.07
CA ASN A 204 -7.87 3.15 -2.49
C ASN A 204 -7.67 4.24 -3.55
N CYS A 205 -8.21 5.41 -3.28
CA CYS A 205 -7.99 6.59 -4.11
C CYS A 205 -8.23 7.87 -3.32
N THR A 206 -7.40 8.87 -3.57
CA THR A 206 -7.63 10.26 -3.20
C THR A 206 -8.00 11.05 -4.45
N PHE A 207 -9.15 11.72 -4.43
CA PHE A 207 -9.64 12.53 -5.55
C PHE A 207 -9.17 14.00 -5.41
N PRO A 208 -9.10 14.74 -6.53
CA PRO A 208 -8.74 16.17 -6.50
C PRO A 208 -9.63 17.04 -5.61
N SER A 209 -10.91 16.69 -5.45
CA SER A 209 -11.85 17.37 -4.54
C SER A 209 -11.52 17.16 -3.06
N GLY A 210 -10.60 16.24 -2.73
CA GLY A 210 -10.31 15.81 -1.37
C GLY A 210 -11.17 14.64 -0.89
N ARG A 211 -12.11 14.12 -1.72
CA ARG A 211 -12.79 12.86 -1.42
C ARG A 211 -11.80 11.71 -1.40
N VAL A 212 -12.03 10.74 -0.51
CA VAL A 212 -11.19 9.55 -0.41
C VAL A 212 -12.07 8.32 -0.23
N PHE A 213 -11.64 7.19 -0.77
CA PHE A 213 -12.13 5.90 -0.34
C PHE A 213 -10.97 4.93 -0.13
N SER A 214 -11.19 3.96 0.72
CA SER A 214 -10.38 2.75 0.80
C SER A 214 -11.26 1.57 1.15
N ILE A 215 -10.88 0.41 0.65
CA ILE A 215 -11.49 -0.86 0.98
C ILE A 215 -10.45 -1.96 1.02
N LEU A 216 -10.43 -2.71 2.10
CA LEU A 216 -9.68 -3.95 2.26
C LEU A 216 -10.68 -5.09 2.42
N GLU A 217 -10.62 -6.07 1.53
CA GLU A 217 -11.38 -7.30 1.60
C GLU A 217 -10.44 -8.49 1.74
N VAL A 218 -10.68 -9.30 2.77
CA VAL A 218 -9.85 -10.47 3.08
C VAL A 218 -10.75 -11.70 3.18
N LYS A 219 -10.45 -12.69 2.35
CA LYS A 219 -11.10 -14.01 2.42
C LYS A 219 -10.14 -15.02 3.03
N ARG A 220 -10.59 -15.68 4.10
CA ARG A 220 -9.86 -16.73 4.82
C ARG A 220 -10.80 -17.89 5.11
N GLN A 221 -10.64 -19.01 4.39
CA GLN A 221 -11.56 -20.14 4.52
C GLN A 221 -13.02 -19.69 4.38
N GLU A 222 -13.85 -19.89 5.38
CA GLU A 222 -15.26 -19.49 5.36
C GLU A 222 -15.51 -18.07 5.91
N VAL A 223 -14.45 -17.35 6.29
CA VAL A 223 -14.56 -16.00 6.85
C VAL A 223 -14.17 -14.98 5.79
N GLN A 224 -15.08 -14.07 5.53
CA GLN A 224 -14.83 -12.87 4.73
C GLN A 224 -14.86 -11.66 5.64
N ILE A 225 -13.79 -10.88 5.62
CA ILE A 225 -13.65 -9.64 6.36
C ILE A 225 -13.60 -8.51 5.34
N MET A 226 -14.37 -7.48 5.57
CA MET A 226 -14.30 -6.25 4.80
C MET A 226 -14.19 -5.08 5.77
N GLN A 227 -13.24 -4.20 5.49
CA GLN A 227 -13.00 -2.97 6.22
C GLN A 227 -12.71 -1.85 5.22
N GLY A 228 -12.99 -0.62 5.59
CA GLY A 228 -12.69 0.52 4.74
C GLY A 228 -13.51 1.74 5.10
N GLN A 229 -13.32 2.77 4.32
CA GLN A 229 -13.89 4.09 4.56
C GLN A 229 -14.31 4.79 3.27
N VAL A 230 -15.18 5.73 3.44
CA VAL A 230 -15.46 6.82 2.49
C VAL A 230 -15.29 8.14 3.25
N PHE A 231 -14.47 9.03 2.71
CA PHE A 231 -14.36 10.41 3.18
C PHE A 231 -14.96 11.35 2.15
N ARG A 232 -16.00 12.08 2.57
CA ARG A 232 -16.65 13.13 1.78
C ARG A 232 -17.27 14.15 2.72
N ASP A 233 -17.41 15.38 2.26
CA ASP A 233 -18.05 16.47 3.02
C ASP A 233 -17.48 16.67 4.43
N GLY A 234 -16.14 16.47 4.57
CA GLY A 234 -15.44 16.60 5.85
C GLY A 234 -15.68 15.47 6.86
N ARG A 235 -16.28 14.34 6.45
CA ARG A 235 -16.62 13.22 7.33
C ARG A 235 -16.05 11.91 6.83
N ILE A 236 -15.55 11.11 7.76
CA ILE A 236 -15.19 9.71 7.52
C ILE A 236 -16.41 8.85 7.86
N GLU A 237 -16.80 7.99 6.95
CA GLU A 237 -17.81 6.96 7.16
C GLU A 237 -17.18 5.58 6.93
N SER A 238 -17.24 4.74 7.96
CA SER A 238 -16.82 3.33 7.81
C SER A 238 -17.82 2.56 6.96
N LEU A 239 -17.33 1.56 6.24
CA LEU A 239 -18.19 0.66 5.46
C LEU A 239 -19.10 -0.15 6.40
N THR A 240 -20.38 -0.28 6.04
CA THR A 240 -21.42 -0.94 6.84
C THR A 240 -21.74 -2.35 6.38
N ALA A 241 -21.48 -2.66 5.11
CA ALA A 241 -21.74 -3.99 4.55
C ALA A 241 -20.85 -4.29 3.35
N SER A 242 -20.73 -5.59 3.07
CA SER A 242 -20.01 -6.11 1.91
C SER A 242 -20.85 -5.97 0.65
N GLY A 243 -20.36 -5.26 -0.32
CA GLY A 243 -20.99 -5.11 -1.63
C GLY A 243 -19.99 -5.06 -2.78
N VAL A 244 -18.76 -5.51 -2.56
CA VAL A 244 -17.66 -5.38 -3.54
C VAL A 244 -17.48 -6.70 -4.28
N ALA A 245 -18.46 -7.05 -5.09
CA ALA A 245 -18.46 -8.33 -5.80
C ALA A 245 -17.25 -8.53 -6.74
N ASP A 246 -16.76 -7.46 -7.34
CA ASP A 246 -15.73 -7.57 -8.39
C ASP A 246 -14.31 -7.72 -7.83
N LEU A 247 -14.05 -7.31 -6.59
CA LEU A 247 -12.76 -7.53 -5.95
C LEU A 247 -12.58 -8.95 -5.42
N THR A 248 -13.66 -9.71 -5.26
CA THR A 248 -13.64 -11.09 -4.76
C THR A 248 -13.43 -12.13 -5.84
N SER A 249 -13.47 -11.75 -7.12
CA SER A 249 -13.21 -12.67 -8.21
C SER A 249 -11.81 -13.29 -8.07
N THR A 250 -11.76 -14.60 -7.91
CA THR A 250 -10.50 -15.35 -7.83
C THR A 250 -9.84 -15.54 -9.19
N ALA A 251 -10.58 -15.30 -10.27
CA ALA A 251 -10.13 -15.48 -11.63
C ALA A 251 -9.47 -14.20 -12.16
N GLY A 252 -8.19 -14.27 -12.46
CA GLY A 252 -7.52 -13.28 -13.27
C GLY A 252 -6.96 -12.07 -12.53
N GLU A 253 -6.31 -11.25 -13.31
CA GLU A 253 -5.74 -9.98 -12.94
C GLU A 253 -6.81 -8.89 -13.10
N PRO A 254 -6.83 -7.86 -12.27
CA PRO A 254 -7.78 -6.76 -12.42
C PRO A 254 -7.46 -5.94 -13.68
N TYR A 255 -8.49 -5.53 -14.41
CA TYR A 255 -8.38 -4.62 -15.57
C TYR A 255 -9.30 -3.42 -15.42
N THR A 256 -10.60 -3.69 -15.39
CA THR A 256 -11.65 -2.69 -15.20
C THR A 256 -12.75 -3.29 -14.35
N GLY A 257 -13.48 -2.46 -13.66
CA GLY A 257 -14.63 -2.92 -12.88
C GLY A 257 -15.30 -1.79 -12.12
N THR A 258 -16.21 -2.19 -11.24
CA THR A 258 -16.98 -1.29 -10.40
C THR A 258 -16.86 -1.73 -8.94
N ILE A 259 -16.49 -0.79 -8.09
CA ILE A 259 -16.50 -0.95 -6.64
C ILE A 259 -17.79 -0.33 -6.13
N ARG A 260 -18.56 -1.10 -5.35
CA ARG A 260 -19.75 -0.62 -4.64
C ARG A 260 -19.51 -0.65 -3.16
N LEU A 261 -19.62 0.51 -2.53
CA LEU A 261 -19.40 0.69 -1.11
C LEU A 261 -20.71 1.10 -0.45
N GLN A 262 -21.02 0.51 0.69
CA GLN A 262 -22.17 0.92 1.50
C GLN A 262 -21.68 1.62 2.75
N VAL A 263 -22.16 2.83 2.94
CA VAL A 263 -21.92 3.65 4.13
C VAL A 263 -23.23 4.18 4.69
N ALA A 264 -23.21 4.76 5.89
CA ALA A 264 -24.42 5.19 6.58
C ALA A 264 -25.21 6.25 5.79
N SER A 265 -24.54 7.11 5.04
CA SER A 265 -25.16 8.16 4.21
C SER A 265 -25.63 7.69 2.83
N GLY A 266 -25.47 6.43 2.49
CA GLY A 266 -25.92 5.80 1.24
C GLY A 266 -24.81 5.13 0.44
N ASP A 267 -25.19 4.48 -0.63
CA ASP A 267 -24.29 3.71 -1.48
C ASP A 267 -23.40 4.61 -2.33
N VAL A 268 -22.18 4.14 -2.57
CA VAL A 268 -21.19 4.79 -3.44
C VAL A 268 -20.78 3.80 -4.52
N GLU A 269 -20.81 4.22 -5.77
CA GLU A 269 -20.33 3.44 -6.89
C GLU A 269 -19.11 4.12 -7.54
N ILE A 270 -18.03 3.36 -7.70
CA ILE A 270 -16.75 3.84 -8.22
C ILE A 270 -16.29 2.90 -9.31
N GLN A 271 -16.12 3.42 -10.52
CA GLN A 271 -15.53 2.68 -11.61
C GLN A 271 -14.02 2.75 -11.55
N TYR A 272 -13.33 1.66 -11.94
CA TYR A 272 -11.87 1.65 -12.02
C TYR A 272 -11.36 1.08 -13.34
N GLU A 273 -10.19 1.57 -13.75
CA GLU A 273 -9.42 1.12 -14.89
C GLU A 273 -7.95 1.02 -14.47
N VAL A 274 -7.36 -0.17 -14.56
CA VAL A 274 -5.96 -0.41 -14.24
C VAL A 274 -5.07 0.22 -15.30
N ILE A 275 -4.10 1.02 -14.88
CA ILE A 275 -3.12 1.69 -15.74
C ILE A 275 -1.99 0.73 -16.08
N ASP A 276 -1.44 0.08 -15.07
CA ASP A 276 -0.35 -0.90 -15.19
C ASP A 276 -0.46 -1.92 -14.05
N LYS A 277 0.32 -2.98 -14.10
CA LYS A 277 0.34 -4.01 -13.06
C LYS A 277 1.67 -4.72 -12.97
N GLN A 278 2.13 -4.91 -11.75
CA GLN A 278 3.34 -5.65 -11.46
C GLN A 278 3.11 -6.68 -10.36
N PHE A 279 3.90 -7.71 -10.38
CA PHE A 279 3.82 -8.80 -9.44
C PHE A 279 4.88 -8.67 -8.35
N VAL A 280 4.50 -9.01 -7.13
CA VAL A 280 5.40 -9.10 -5.98
C VAL A 280 5.13 -10.41 -5.26
N ASN A 281 6.14 -11.23 -5.12
CA ASN A 281 6.09 -12.40 -4.26
C ASN A 281 6.25 -11.98 -2.79
N PHE A 282 5.46 -12.60 -1.93
CA PHE A 282 5.53 -12.40 -0.48
C PHE A 282 6.01 -13.65 0.22
N ASN A 283 7.16 -13.53 0.89
CA ASN A 283 7.62 -14.52 1.86
C ASN A 283 8.08 -13.83 3.13
N LEU A 284 7.15 -13.47 3.96
CA LEU A 284 7.39 -12.68 5.17
C LEU A 284 8.29 -13.34 6.22
N MET A 285 8.63 -14.61 6.04
CA MET A 285 9.46 -15.35 7.00
C MET A 285 10.95 -15.38 6.61
N ARG A 286 11.35 -14.63 5.58
CA ARG A 286 12.73 -14.59 5.09
C ARG A 286 13.19 -13.16 4.83
N PRO A 287 14.47 -12.86 5.06
CA PRO A 287 15.08 -11.61 4.59
C PRO A 287 14.89 -11.45 3.08
N LEU A 288 14.59 -10.22 2.64
CA LEU A 288 14.21 -9.93 1.26
C LEU A 288 13.04 -10.80 0.80
N GLY A 289 12.03 -10.92 1.66
CA GLY A 289 10.86 -11.74 1.43
C GLY A 289 9.88 -11.13 0.43
N LEU A 290 9.93 -9.81 0.23
CA LEU A 290 9.22 -9.12 -0.84
C LEU A 290 10.07 -9.15 -2.11
N ARG A 291 9.63 -9.88 -3.13
CA ARG A 291 10.36 -10.03 -4.38
C ARG A 291 9.52 -9.59 -5.56
N PRO A 292 9.95 -8.59 -6.32
CA PRO A 292 9.31 -8.25 -7.59
C PRO A 292 9.32 -9.45 -8.55
N GLY A 293 8.23 -9.60 -9.30
CA GLY A 293 8.06 -10.67 -10.25
C GLY A 293 7.38 -11.93 -9.69
N ILE A 294 7.21 -12.92 -10.56
CA ILE A 294 6.61 -14.21 -10.23
C ILE A 294 7.75 -15.23 -10.03
N ASP A 295 7.85 -15.76 -8.84
CA ASP A 295 8.80 -16.83 -8.54
C ASP A 295 8.17 -18.20 -8.85
N ILE A 296 8.35 -18.66 -10.09
CA ILE A 296 7.79 -19.94 -10.57
C ILE A 296 8.45 -21.17 -9.94
N ASP A 297 9.65 -21.02 -9.39
CA ASP A 297 10.41 -22.12 -8.79
C ASP A 297 10.03 -22.36 -7.32
N ASN A 298 9.27 -21.42 -6.72
CA ASN A 298 8.80 -21.50 -5.34
C ASN A 298 7.27 -21.33 -5.26
N PRO A 299 6.49 -22.27 -5.82
CA PRO A 299 5.05 -22.27 -5.62
C PRO A 299 4.74 -22.47 -4.13
N GLY A 300 3.80 -21.70 -3.59
CA GLY A 300 3.40 -21.81 -2.18
C GLY A 300 3.62 -20.53 -1.38
N PHE A 301 4.17 -19.50 -2.00
CA PHE A 301 4.17 -18.15 -1.46
C PHE A 301 2.89 -17.41 -1.87
N MET A 302 2.68 -16.26 -1.25
CA MET A 302 1.64 -15.32 -1.67
C MET A 302 2.16 -14.50 -2.84
N LEU A 303 1.29 -14.23 -3.79
CA LEU A 303 1.55 -13.36 -4.92
C LEU A 303 0.64 -12.13 -4.81
N ALA A 304 1.23 -10.96 -4.73
CA ALA A 304 0.52 -9.71 -4.87
C ALA A 304 0.60 -9.18 -6.30
N VAL A 305 -0.49 -8.58 -6.77
CA VAL A 305 -0.51 -7.79 -7.99
C VAL A 305 -0.70 -6.33 -7.57
N GLN A 306 0.28 -5.50 -7.91
CA GLN A 306 0.32 -4.08 -7.58
C GLN A 306 -0.09 -3.26 -8.81
N CYS A 307 -1.18 -2.53 -8.73
CA CYS A 307 -1.78 -1.84 -9.86
C CYS A 307 -2.05 -0.36 -9.56
N PRO A 308 -1.33 0.59 -10.17
CA PRO A 308 -1.85 1.94 -10.30
C PRO A 308 -3.14 1.89 -11.12
N ALA A 309 -4.15 2.62 -10.68
CA ALA A 309 -5.45 2.63 -11.31
C ALA A 309 -6.07 4.03 -11.33
N LYS A 310 -6.83 4.27 -12.38
CA LYS A 310 -7.72 5.41 -12.51
C LYS A 310 -9.08 5.04 -11.93
N PHE A 311 -9.64 5.90 -11.12
CA PHE A 311 -10.96 5.76 -10.53
C PHE A 311 -11.87 6.88 -10.96
N THR A 312 -13.15 6.58 -11.12
CA THR A 312 -14.18 7.56 -11.46
C THR A 312 -15.32 7.45 -10.46
N TRP A 313 -15.59 8.53 -9.74
CA TRP A 313 -16.66 8.63 -8.76
C TRP A 313 -17.50 9.87 -9.04
N ASP A 314 -18.78 9.69 -9.42
CA ASP A 314 -19.70 10.76 -9.83
C ASP A 314 -19.11 11.68 -10.90
N GLY A 315 -18.42 11.11 -11.88
CA GLY A 315 -17.77 11.85 -12.97
C GLY A 315 -16.43 12.50 -12.60
N GLU A 316 -16.03 12.55 -11.33
CA GLU A 316 -14.69 12.98 -10.95
C GLU A 316 -13.69 11.87 -11.14
N VAL A 317 -12.53 12.22 -11.72
CA VAL A 317 -11.42 11.29 -11.92
C VAL A 317 -10.37 11.49 -10.83
N GLY A 318 -9.98 10.40 -10.20
CA GLY A 318 -8.85 10.29 -9.29
C GLY A 318 -7.91 9.17 -9.69
N TYR A 319 -6.72 9.17 -9.10
CA TYR A 319 -5.73 8.14 -9.29
C TYR A 319 -5.36 7.55 -7.94
N GLY A 320 -5.24 6.23 -7.91
CA GLY A 320 -5.00 5.50 -6.67
C GLY A 320 -4.43 4.12 -6.97
N TRP A 321 -4.72 3.17 -6.11
CA TRP A 321 -4.10 1.85 -6.15
C TRP A 321 -5.11 0.73 -6.01
N LEU A 322 -4.81 -0.38 -6.65
CA LEU A 322 -5.51 -1.63 -6.47
C LEU A 322 -4.47 -2.75 -6.27
N GLU A 323 -4.57 -3.43 -5.14
CA GLU A 323 -3.75 -4.59 -4.81
C GLU A 323 -4.61 -5.84 -4.73
N ARG A 324 -4.07 -6.97 -5.18
CA ARG A 324 -4.64 -8.29 -4.94
C ARG A 324 -3.56 -9.25 -4.49
N VAL A 325 -3.79 -9.89 -3.35
CA VAL A 325 -2.89 -10.91 -2.80
C VAL A 325 -3.61 -12.24 -2.79
N ARG A 326 -2.95 -13.27 -3.30
CA ARG A 326 -3.48 -14.64 -3.34
C ARG A 326 -2.36 -15.67 -3.18
N PRO A 327 -2.67 -16.91 -2.78
CA PRO A 327 -1.69 -17.99 -2.84
C PRO A 327 -1.18 -18.15 -4.27
N HIS A 328 0.12 -18.28 -4.41
CA HIS A 328 0.75 -18.61 -5.68
C HIS A 328 0.52 -20.09 -5.99
N LYS A 329 -0.35 -20.37 -6.95
CA LYS A 329 -0.60 -21.72 -7.46
C LYS A 329 -0.02 -21.82 -8.87
N ALA A 330 0.76 -22.86 -9.11
CA ALA A 330 1.37 -23.11 -10.42
C ALA A 330 0.34 -23.17 -11.58
N GLU A 331 -0.91 -23.53 -11.27
CA GLU A 331 -2.02 -23.62 -12.23
C GLU A 331 -2.55 -22.26 -12.71
N LEU A 332 -2.08 -21.15 -12.11
CA LEU A 332 -2.53 -19.79 -12.43
C LEU A 332 -1.47 -19.00 -13.20
N LEU A 333 -0.40 -19.66 -13.62
CA LEU A 333 0.65 -19.16 -14.49
C LEU A 333 0.42 -19.65 -15.92
#